data_684f98babee079312392a5f978283e5d
#
_entry.id   684f98babee079312392a5f978283e5d
#
_cell.length_a   1.000
_cell.length_b   1.000
_cell.length_c   1.000
_cell.angle_alpha   90.00
_cell.angle_beta   90.00
_cell.angle_gamma   90.00
#
_symmetry.space_group_name_H-M   'P 1'
#
loop_
_entity.id
_entity.type
_entity.pdbx_description
1 polymer ?
#
loop_
_entity_poly.entity_id
_entity_poly.type
_entity_poly.pdbx_seq_one_letter_code
_entity_poly.pdbx_strand_id
1 'polypeptide(L)' 'MDKKIALFPGTFDPFTLGHHDIVNRGLKIFDEICIAIGNNPKKKRYFEVDIMKSKINELYSNNDRINVISYNKLTAEIAK' A
#
# COMPACT_ATOMS: atom_id res chain seq x y z
N MET A 1 -1.80 -3.11 25.17
CA MET A 1 -2.69 -3.77 24.21
C MET A 1 -2.04 -3.82 22.84
N ASP A 2 -2.18 -4.94 22.20
CA ASP A 2 -1.55 -5.12 20.90
C ASP A 2 -2.28 -4.36 19.80
N LYS A 3 -1.50 -3.72 18.93
CA LYS A 3 -2.07 -3.05 17.77
C LYS A 3 -2.54 -4.08 16.75
N LYS A 4 -3.70 -3.83 16.18
CA LYS A 4 -4.20 -4.61 15.05
C LYS A 4 -3.77 -3.93 13.76
N ILE A 5 -2.88 -4.57 13.02
CA ILE A 5 -2.35 -4.06 11.78
C ILE A 5 -2.86 -4.91 10.63
N ALA A 6 -3.49 -4.28 9.65
CA ALA A 6 -3.95 -4.97 8.45
C ALA A 6 -2.96 -4.73 7.31
N LEU A 7 -2.67 -5.79 6.58
CA LEU A 7 -1.88 -5.71 5.36
C LEU A 7 -2.84 -5.64 4.17
N PHE A 8 -2.67 -4.63 3.34
CA PHE A 8 -3.46 -4.45 2.12
C PHE A 8 -2.54 -4.54 0.90
N PRO A 9 -2.34 -5.76 0.39
CA PRO A 9 -1.47 -5.95 -0.77
C PRO A 9 -2.21 -5.71 -2.08
N GLY A 10 -1.50 -5.24 -3.08
CA GLY A 10 -2.05 -5.04 -4.41
C GLY A 10 -0.99 -4.54 -5.37
N THR A 11 -1.33 -4.53 -6.64
CA THR A 11 -0.46 -3.98 -7.67
C THR A 11 -0.53 -2.44 -7.69
N PHE A 12 -1.72 -1.90 -7.45
CA PHE A 12 -1.96 -0.45 -7.40
C PHE A 12 -1.35 0.29 -8.59
N ASP A 13 -1.85 -0.02 -9.74
CA ASP A 13 -1.35 0.53 -10.99
C ASP A 13 -2.51 1.08 -11.83
N PRO A 14 -3.18 2.16 -11.40
CA PRO A 14 -2.88 3.00 -10.23
C PRO A 14 -3.66 2.62 -8.95
N PHE A 15 -3.41 3.36 -7.88
CA PHE A 15 -4.22 3.34 -6.67
C PHE A 15 -5.49 4.18 -6.93
N THR A 16 -6.64 3.55 -6.77
CA THR A 16 -7.94 4.14 -7.17
C THR A 16 -8.78 4.56 -5.96
N LEU A 17 -9.89 5.24 -6.24
CA LEU A 17 -10.87 5.57 -5.19
C LEU A 17 -11.44 4.34 -4.51
N GLY A 18 -11.59 3.23 -5.26
CA GLY A 18 -12.00 1.96 -4.66
C GLY A 18 -11.01 1.46 -3.64
N HIS A 19 -9.72 1.58 -3.91
CA HIS A 19 -8.68 1.23 -2.95
C HIS A 19 -8.73 2.13 -1.73
N HIS A 20 -8.93 3.44 -1.94
CA HIS A 20 -9.05 4.40 -0.85
C HIS A 20 -10.24 4.07 0.05
N ASP A 21 -11.36 3.67 -0.52
CA ASP A 21 -12.55 3.26 0.23
C ASP A 21 -12.24 2.05 1.13
N ILE A 22 -11.52 1.07 0.60
CA ILE A 22 -11.12 -0.11 1.38
C ILE A 22 -10.23 0.29 2.55
N VAL A 23 -9.27 1.20 2.32
CA VAL A 23 -8.42 1.71 3.40
C VAL A 23 -9.25 2.38 4.49
N ASN A 24 -10.19 3.24 4.10
CA ASN A 24 -11.05 3.92 5.06
C ASN A 24 -11.88 2.95 5.88
N ARG A 25 -12.41 1.91 5.26
CA ARG A 25 -13.17 0.87 5.97
C ARG A 25 -12.28 0.11 6.92
N GLY A 26 -11.05 -0.20 6.50
CA GLY A 26 -10.08 -0.90 7.33
C GLY A 26 -9.71 -0.12 8.58
N LEU A 27 -9.60 1.19 8.48
CA LEU A 27 -9.25 2.05 9.61
C LEU A 27 -10.31 2.06 10.72
N LYS A 28 -11.52 1.61 10.42
CA LYS A 28 -12.58 1.46 11.42
C LYS A 28 -12.42 0.19 12.24
N ILE A 29 -11.68 -0.77 11.73
CA ILE A 29 -11.53 -2.10 12.34
C ILE A 29 -10.12 -2.29 12.88
N PHE A 30 -9.12 -1.77 12.17
CA PHE A 30 -7.71 -1.96 12.51
C PHE A 30 -7.08 -0.65 12.97
N ASP A 31 -6.06 -0.76 13.79
CA ASP A 31 -5.32 0.40 14.29
C ASP A 31 -4.41 1.00 13.23
N GLU A 32 -3.86 0.15 12.37
CA GLU A 32 -2.97 0.57 11.30
C GLU A 32 -3.26 -0.23 10.03
N ILE A 33 -3.02 0.41 8.88
CA ILE A 33 -3.09 -0.23 7.57
C ILE A 33 -1.71 -0.11 6.92
N CYS A 34 -1.19 -1.23 6.46
CA CYS A 34 0.03 -1.27 5.67
C CYS A 34 -0.33 -1.55 4.22
N ILE A 35 -0.19 -0.55 3.36
CA ILE A 35 -0.43 -0.69 1.92
C ILE A 35 0.85 -1.24 1.30
N ALA A 36 0.76 -2.44 0.73
CA ALA A 36 1.91 -3.14 0.18
C ALA A 36 1.80 -3.19 -1.34
N ILE A 37 2.65 -2.42 -2.03
CA ILE A 37 2.64 -2.35 -3.49
C ILE A 37 3.47 -3.51 -4.04
N GLY A 38 2.81 -4.43 -4.74
CA GLY A 38 3.47 -5.55 -5.36
C GLY A 38 4.11 -5.18 -6.69
N ASN A 39 5.38 -5.50 -6.86
CA ASN A 39 6.10 -5.29 -8.10
C ASN A 39 6.55 -6.62 -8.67
N ASN A 40 6.11 -6.91 -9.90
CA ASN A 40 6.61 -8.05 -10.65
C ASN A 40 7.55 -7.52 -11.74
N PRO A 41 8.88 -7.67 -11.59
CA PRO A 41 9.83 -7.09 -12.55
C PRO A 41 9.73 -7.70 -13.94
N LYS A 42 9.03 -8.83 -14.10
CA LYS A 42 8.78 -9.44 -15.40
C LYS A 42 7.59 -8.82 -16.14
N LYS A 43 6.77 -8.01 -15.45
CA LYS A 43 5.62 -7.36 -16.05
C LYS A 43 5.81 -5.85 -16.05
N LYS A 44 5.42 -5.22 -17.17
CA LYS A 44 5.49 -3.78 -17.29
C LYS A 44 4.32 -3.14 -16.54
N ARG A 45 4.61 -2.12 -15.77
CA ARG A 45 3.60 -1.31 -15.08
C ARG A 45 3.30 -0.05 -15.88
N TYR A 46 2.09 0.50 -15.70
CA TYR A 46 1.76 1.84 -16.21
C TYR A 46 2.45 2.92 -15.40
N PHE A 47 2.49 2.75 -14.07
CA PHE A 47 3.14 3.67 -13.15
C PHE A 47 4.22 2.93 -12.40
N GLU A 48 5.40 3.53 -12.30
CA GLU A 48 6.49 2.93 -11.53
C GLU A 48 6.13 2.85 -10.05
N VAL A 49 6.65 1.83 -9.38
CA VAL A 49 6.36 1.58 -7.96
C VAL A 49 6.73 2.79 -7.10
N ASP A 50 7.90 3.39 -7.34
CA ASP A 50 8.36 4.53 -6.55
C ASP A 50 7.45 5.74 -6.71
N ILE A 51 6.95 5.97 -7.93
CA ILE A 51 6.01 7.06 -8.19
C ILE A 51 4.70 6.81 -7.45
N MET A 52 4.19 5.59 -7.53
CA MET A 52 2.93 5.25 -6.88
C MET A 52 3.06 5.30 -5.35
N LYS A 53 4.18 4.80 -4.82
CA LYS A 53 4.46 4.87 -3.39
C LYS A 53 4.48 6.31 -2.90
N SER A 54 5.12 7.20 -3.66
CA SER A 54 5.19 8.62 -3.33
C SER A 54 3.80 9.26 -3.34
N LYS A 55 2.98 8.93 -4.33
CA LYS A 55 1.63 9.48 -4.43
C LYS A 55 0.72 9.01 -3.31
N ILE A 56 0.82 7.75 -2.93
CA ILE A 56 0.02 7.21 -1.82
C ILE A 56 0.48 7.82 -0.50
N ASN A 57 1.78 7.98 -0.30
CA ASN A 57 2.33 8.65 0.88
C ASN A 57 1.83 10.09 0.97
N GLU A 58 1.78 10.80 -0.16
CA GLU A 58 1.27 12.16 -0.20
C GLU A 58 -0.22 12.21 0.15
N LEU A 59 -1.00 11.27 -0.39
CA LEU A 59 -2.43 11.19 -0.11
C LEU A 59 -2.73 11.03 1.37
N TYR A 60 -1.90 10.25 2.07
CA TYR A 60 -2.09 9.96 3.49
C TYR A 60 -1.07 10.63 4.39
N SER A 61 -0.50 11.76 3.95
CA SER A 61 0.57 12.44 4.68
C SER A 61 0.15 12.90 6.08
N ASN A 62 -1.13 13.12 6.31
CA ASN A 62 -1.65 13.56 7.60
C ASN A 62 -2.17 12.40 8.45
N ASN A 63 -1.96 11.16 8.01
CA ASN A 63 -2.47 9.99 8.73
C ASN A 63 -1.34 9.01 9.04
N ASP A 64 -0.86 9.05 10.27
CA ASP A 64 0.25 8.19 10.72
C ASP A 64 -0.17 6.74 10.98
N ARG A 65 -1.44 6.42 10.81
CA ARG A 65 -1.95 5.04 10.91
C ARG A 65 -1.81 4.28 9.59
N ILE A 66 -1.35 4.94 8.54
CA ILE A 66 -1.18 4.33 7.22
C ILE A 66 0.28 4.32 6.84
N ASN A 67 0.80 3.14 6.52
CA ASN A 67 2.16 2.95 6.04
C ASN A 67 2.12 2.38 4.63
N VAL A 68 3.10 2.75 3.82
CA VAL A 68 3.20 2.27 2.44
C VAL A 68 4.56 1.60 2.27
N ILE A 69 4.52 0.37 1.81
CA ILE A 69 5.74 -0.40 1.51
C ILE A 69 5.62 -0.95 0.10
N SER A 70 6.73 -1.44 -0.43
CA SER A 70 6.72 -2.20 -1.69
C SER A 70 7.37 -3.55 -1.46
N TYR A 71 7.02 -4.52 -2.31
CA TYR A 71 7.62 -5.85 -2.23
C TYR A 71 7.77 -6.43 -3.63
N ASN A 72 8.73 -7.33 -3.78
CA ASN A 72 8.98 -8.03 -5.03
C ASN A 72 8.12 -9.30 -5.03
N LYS A 73 7.20 -9.40 -6.00
CA LYS A 73 6.29 -10.55 -6.09
C LYS A 73 6.99 -11.87 -6.37
N LEU A 74 8.17 -11.82 -7.00
CA LEU A 74 8.90 -13.04 -7.33
C LEU A 74 9.60 -13.64 -6.11
N THR A 75 10.11 -12.79 -5.23
CA THR A 75 10.87 -13.23 -4.05
C THR A 75 10.14 -13.01 -2.75
N ALA A 76 8.99 -12.29 -2.78
CA ALA A 76 8.24 -11.88 -1.61
C ALA A 76 9.05 -11.04 -0.61
N GLU A 77 10.11 -10.38 -1.06
CA GLU A 77 10.89 -9.48 -0.22
C GLU A 77 10.19 -8.14 -0.08
N ILE A 78 10.16 -7.64 1.16
CA ILE A 78 9.57 -6.35 1.47
C ILE A 78 10.66 -5.28 1.42
N ALA A 79 10.45 -4.27 0.56
CA ALA A 79 11.31 -3.11 0.48
C ALA A 79 10.64 -1.94 1.17
N LYS A 80 11.29 -1.46 2.21
CA LYS A 80 10.78 -0.30 2.95
C LYS A 80 11.32 1.01 2.40
#